data_b42f7822bf42935c6ab1e61bcd067e4c
#
_entry.id   b42f7822bf42935c6ab1e61bcd067e4c
#
_cell.length_a   1.000
_cell.length_b   1.000
_cell.length_c   1.000
_cell.angle_alpha   90.00
_cell.angle_beta   90.00
_cell.angle_gamma   90.00
#
_symmetry.space_group_name_H-M   'P 1'
#
loop_
_entity.id
_entity.type
_entity.pdbx_description
1 polymer ?
#
loop_
_entity_poly.entity_id
_entity_poly.type
_entity_poly.pdbx_seq_one_letter_code
_entity_poly.pdbx_strand_id
1 'polypeptide(L)'
;MFSLLKKTLTVLITFFISTTAFAESHTIEMLNKSGNEMMVYSKKIVKVNVGDTVSWKATTKGHNVEFIRNGTPEGVGKFKSKMNVDVDYKFEVPGIYAYWCTPHKAMGMIGFVVVGEDKSNLDKIKAIKFVGKSKKIAPELISQL
;
A
#
# COMPACT_ATOMS: atom_id res chain seq x y z
N MET A 1 22.65 -35.70 -61.34
CA MET A 1 23.32 -34.82 -60.37
C MET A 1 22.23 -34.18 -59.49
N PHE A 2 21.85 -34.84 -58.38
CA PHE A 2 20.80 -34.37 -57.45
C PHE A 2 21.47 -33.73 -56.23
N SER A 3 21.33 -32.43 -56.10
CA SER A 3 21.78 -31.66 -54.94
C SER A 3 20.76 -31.84 -53.81
N LEU A 4 21.10 -32.59 -52.74
CA LEU A 4 20.33 -32.65 -51.51
C LEU A 4 20.56 -31.36 -50.68
N LEU A 5 19.59 -30.48 -50.71
CA LEU A 5 19.54 -29.28 -49.85
C LEU A 5 19.15 -29.73 -48.42
N LYS A 6 20.16 -29.86 -47.55
CA LYS A 6 19.93 -30.12 -46.10
C LYS A 6 19.34 -28.87 -45.46
N LYS A 7 18.02 -28.90 -45.17
CA LYS A 7 17.39 -27.88 -44.33
C LYS A 7 17.72 -28.14 -42.85
N THR A 8 18.65 -27.36 -42.33
CA THR A 8 18.95 -27.32 -40.89
C THR A 8 17.78 -26.58 -40.19
N LEU A 9 17.00 -27.31 -39.42
CA LEU A 9 15.95 -26.75 -38.55
C LEU A 9 16.61 -26.26 -37.26
N THR A 10 16.82 -24.95 -37.15
CA THR A 10 17.30 -24.33 -35.89
C THR A 10 16.12 -24.19 -34.95
N VAL A 11 16.06 -25.06 -33.94
CA VAL A 11 15.09 -24.97 -32.84
C VAL A 11 15.57 -23.89 -31.87
N LEU A 12 14.88 -22.75 -31.84
CA LEU A 12 15.12 -21.68 -30.88
C LEU A 12 14.43 -22.06 -29.57
N ILE A 13 15.19 -22.57 -28.60
CA ILE A 13 14.69 -22.86 -27.26
C ILE A 13 14.61 -21.54 -26.50
N THR A 14 13.41 -20.96 -26.39
CA THR A 14 13.14 -19.79 -25.54
C THR A 14 13.09 -20.24 -24.09
N PHE A 15 14.11 -19.91 -23.32
CA PHE A 15 14.15 -20.16 -21.88
C PHE A 15 13.26 -19.12 -21.18
N PHE A 16 12.08 -19.52 -20.73
CA PHE A 16 11.25 -18.70 -19.84
C PHE A 16 11.86 -18.73 -18.44
N ILE A 17 12.54 -17.67 -18.07
CA ILE A 17 12.99 -17.46 -16.68
C ILE A 17 11.75 -16.98 -15.90
N SER A 18 11.08 -17.89 -15.21
CA SER A 18 10.05 -17.56 -14.22
C SER A 18 10.74 -16.93 -13.02
N THR A 19 10.66 -15.61 -12.88
CA THR A 19 11.05 -14.91 -11.66
C THR A 19 9.96 -15.17 -10.61
N THR A 20 10.28 -15.97 -9.59
CA THR A 20 9.45 -16.08 -8.39
C THR A 20 9.55 -14.77 -7.62
N ALA A 21 8.50 -13.94 -7.67
CA ALA A 21 8.39 -12.79 -6.80
C ALA A 21 8.13 -13.31 -5.37
N PHE A 22 9.06 -13.07 -4.46
CA PHE A 22 8.85 -13.33 -3.04
C PHE A 22 8.04 -12.17 -2.44
N ALA A 23 7.03 -12.51 -1.61
CA ALA A 23 6.28 -11.52 -0.86
C ALA A 23 7.21 -10.80 0.12
N GLU A 24 7.20 -9.46 0.10
CA GLU A 24 8.02 -8.62 0.97
C GLU A 24 7.21 -8.12 2.16
N SER A 25 7.90 -7.86 3.28
CA SER A 25 7.31 -7.26 4.48
C SER A 25 7.79 -5.81 4.63
N HIS A 26 6.86 -4.90 4.81
CA HIS A 26 7.09 -3.46 4.98
C HIS A 26 6.66 -3.05 6.38
N THR A 27 7.50 -2.35 7.12
CA THR A 27 7.20 -1.88 8.48
C THR A 27 6.86 -0.40 8.51
N ILE A 28 5.78 -0.05 9.21
CA ILE A 28 5.34 1.30 9.54
C ILE A 28 5.19 1.39 11.07
N GLU A 29 5.80 2.38 11.68
CA GLU A 29 5.64 2.64 13.10
C GLU A 29 4.50 3.62 13.38
N MET A 30 3.76 3.39 14.44
CA MET A 30 2.73 4.29 14.97
C MET A 30 3.34 5.10 16.11
N LEU A 31 3.47 6.42 15.91
CA LEU A 31 4.30 7.28 16.75
C LEU A 31 3.53 8.49 17.29
N ASN A 32 3.76 8.81 18.57
CA ASN A 32 3.32 10.06 19.15
C ASN A 32 4.08 11.25 18.54
N LYS A 33 5.35 11.06 18.18
CA LYS A 33 6.19 12.11 17.61
C LYS A 33 7.25 11.52 16.66
N SER A 34 7.48 12.21 15.55
CA SER A 34 8.60 11.96 14.65
C SER A 34 9.10 13.30 14.11
N GLY A 35 10.32 13.68 14.48
CA GLY A 35 10.83 15.04 14.20
C GLY A 35 9.92 16.11 14.81
N ASN A 36 9.39 16.99 13.97
CA ASN A 36 8.45 18.06 14.37
C ASN A 36 6.98 17.66 14.22
N GLU A 37 6.69 16.46 13.78
CA GLU A 37 5.32 15.97 13.59
C GLU A 37 4.82 15.19 14.80
N MET A 38 3.57 15.45 15.19
CA MET A 38 2.88 14.76 16.27
C MET A 38 1.81 13.84 15.72
N MET A 39 1.62 12.69 16.39
CA MET A 39 0.62 11.68 16.02
C MET A 39 0.74 11.28 14.54
N VAL A 40 1.73 10.47 14.23
CA VAL A 40 2.18 10.22 12.86
C VAL A 40 2.51 8.75 12.63
N TYR A 41 2.25 8.25 11.43
CA TYR A 41 2.86 7.04 10.90
C TYR A 41 4.27 7.36 10.39
N SER A 42 5.25 6.52 10.69
CA SER A 42 6.65 6.73 10.25
C SER A 42 6.82 6.86 8.74
N LYS A 43 5.92 6.21 7.99
CA LYS A 43 5.78 6.33 6.53
C LYS A 43 4.33 6.63 6.19
N LYS A 44 4.09 7.75 5.53
CA LYS A 44 2.73 8.16 5.14
C LYS A 44 2.28 7.56 3.81
N ILE A 45 3.22 7.19 2.95
CA ILE A 45 2.98 6.48 1.69
C ILE A 45 3.93 5.30 1.62
N VAL A 46 3.39 4.12 1.34
CA VAL A 46 4.16 2.90 1.09
C VAL A 46 3.67 2.28 -0.21
N LYS A 47 4.58 1.96 -1.10
CA LYS A 47 4.30 1.23 -2.33
C LYS A 47 4.72 -0.23 -2.14
N VAL A 48 3.82 -1.15 -2.45
CA VAL A 48 4.00 -2.58 -2.25
C VAL A 48 3.55 -3.36 -3.49
N ASN A 49 4.02 -4.58 -3.62
CA ASN A 49 3.53 -5.50 -4.64
C ASN A 49 2.29 -6.25 -4.14
N VAL A 50 1.50 -6.78 -5.07
CA VAL A 50 0.42 -7.71 -4.71
C VAL A 50 1.01 -8.93 -4.00
N GLY A 51 0.47 -9.28 -2.85
CA GLY A 51 0.94 -10.36 -1.99
C GLY A 51 1.88 -9.92 -0.85
N ASP A 52 2.37 -8.68 -0.87
CA ASP A 52 3.19 -8.13 0.21
C ASP A 52 2.37 -7.89 1.49
N THR A 53 3.06 -7.85 2.61
CA THR A 53 2.48 -7.56 3.92
C THR A 53 3.01 -6.23 4.46
N VAL A 54 2.11 -5.40 4.98
CA VAL A 54 2.49 -4.23 5.78
C VAL A 54 2.24 -4.54 7.25
N SER A 55 3.27 -4.31 8.07
CA SER A 55 3.25 -4.45 9.51
C SER A 55 3.23 -3.08 10.18
N TRP A 56 2.14 -2.72 10.83
CA TRP A 56 2.10 -1.53 11.68
C TRP A 56 2.48 -1.89 13.09
N LYS A 57 3.51 -1.23 13.61
CA LYS A 57 4.05 -1.44 14.95
C LYS A 57 3.55 -0.37 15.90
N ALA A 58 2.95 -0.80 17.02
CA ALA A 58 2.49 0.08 18.09
C ALA A 58 3.68 0.56 18.96
N THR A 59 4.61 1.29 18.32
CA THR A 59 5.85 1.77 18.95
C THR A 59 5.56 2.69 20.12
N THR A 60 4.55 3.55 20.01
CA THR A 60 4.01 4.30 21.15
C THR A 60 2.51 4.03 21.31
N LYS A 61 1.97 4.26 22.52
CA LYS A 61 0.57 3.96 22.86
C LYS A 61 -0.38 5.03 22.30
N GLY A 62 -1.63 4.65 22.12
CA GLY A 62 -2.72 5.55 21.72
C GLY A 62 -3.08 5.47 20.24
N HIS A 63 -2.61 4.43 19.53
CA HIS A 63 -2.76 4.32 18.08
C HIS A 63 -3.42 3.03 17.63
N ASN A 64 -4.00 3.11 16.43
CA ASN A 64 -4.52 1.98 15.66
C ASN A 64 -4.44 2.27 14.16
N VAL A 65 -4.88 1.31 13.35
CA VAL A 65 -5.04 1.44 11.89
C VAL A 65 -6.48 1.15 11.54
N GLU A 66 -7.12 2.04 10.80
CA GLU A 66 -8.47 1.85 10.29
C GLU A 66 -8.53 2.25 8.81
N PHE A 67 -8.95 1.35 7.93
CA PHE A 67 -9.21 1.70 6.53
C PHE A 67 -10.38 2.67 6.45
N ILE A 68 -10.18 3.74 5.69
CA ILE A 68 -11.19 4.77 5.51
C ILE A 68 -12.32 4.22 4.62
N ARG A 69 -13.56 4.49 4.99
CA ARG A 69 -14.72 4.13 4.17
C ARG A 69 -14.59 4.73 2.76
N ASN A 70 -14.79 3.91 1.73
CA ASN A 70 -14.58 4.24 0.32
C ASN A 70 -13.12 4.59 -0.03
N GLY A 71 -12.19 4.33 0.87
CA GLY A 71 -10.76 4.57 0.69
C GLY A 71 -9.95 3.32 0.33
N THR A 72 -10.60 2.26 -0.16
CA THR A 72 -9.98 1.00 -0.58
C THR A 72 -10.47 0.58 -1.96
N PRO A 73 -9.76 -0.33 -2.64
CA PRO A 73 -10.26 -0.95 -3.86
C PRO A 73 -11.60 -1.65 -3.65
N GLU A 74 -12.32 -1.89 -4.74
CA GLU A 74 -13.58 -2.62 -4.71
C GLU A 74 -13.36 -4.06 -4.22
N GLY A 75 -14.31 -4.57 -3.43
CA GLY A 75 -14.24 -5.91 -2.85
C GLY A 75 -13.41 -6.03 -1.57
N VAL A 76 -12.65 -4.98 -1.20
CA VAL A 76 -11.90 -4.97 0.06
C VAL A 76 -12.84 -4.68 1.23
N GLY A 77 -12.86 -5.57 2.21
CA GLY A 77 -13.68 -5.43 3.41
C GLY A 77 -13.20 -4.31 4.35
N LYS A 78 -14.02 -4.02 5.36
CA LYS A 78 -13.62 -3.11 6.44
C LYS A 78 -12.47 -3.70 7.24
N PHE A 79 -11.49 -2.85 7.58
CA PHE A 79 -10.38 -3.22 8.44
C PHE A 79 -10.19 -2.17 9.53
N LYS A 80 -10.08 -2.63 10.76
CA LYS A 80 -9.77 -1.79 11.92
C LYS A 80 -9.03 -2.62 12.95
N SER A 81 -7.81 -2.22 13.30
CA SER A 81 -7.05 -2.87 14.35
C SER A 81 -7.55 -2.46 15.74
N LYS A 82 -7.22 -3.27 16.75
CA LYS A 82 -7.33 -2.86 18.14
C LYS A 82 -6.32 -1.75 18.45
N MET A 83 -6.56 -1.04 19.54
CA MET A 83 -5.65 0.00 20.02
C MET A 83 -4.40 -0.65 20.63
N ASN A 84 -3.24 -0.01 20.42
CA ASN A 84 -1.97 -0.38 21.06
C ASN A 84 -1.44 -1.79 20.76
N VAL A 85 -1.81 -2.34 19.63
CA VAL A 85 -1.30 -3.65 19.18
C VAL A 85 -0.63 -3.54 17.82
N ASP A 86 0.39 -4.36 17.62
CA ASP A 86 0.96 -4.58 16.31
C ASP A 86 -0.08 -5.28 15.43
N VAL A 87 -0.12 -4.91 14.16
CA VAL A 87 -1.05 -5.51 13.20
C VAL A 87 -0.40 -5.65 11.83
N ASP A 88 -0.63 -6.79 11.23
CA ASP A 88 -0.20 -7.10 9.86
C ASP A 88 -1.42 -7.16 8.94
N TYR A 89 -1.25 -6.69 7.71
CA TYR A 89 -2.23 -6.84 6.64
C TYR A 89 -1.55 -7.24 5.35
N LYS A 90 -1.99 -8.35 4.76
CA LYS A 90 -1.53 -8.83 3.47
C LYS A 90 -2.36 -8.22 2.36
N PHE A 91 -1.71 -7.54 1.42
CA PHE A 91 -2.35 -6.82 0.32
C PHE A 91 -2.47 -7.69 -0.93
N GLU A 92 -3.64 -8.26 -1.17
CA GLU A 92 -3.89 -9.16 -2.29
C GLU A 92 -4.66 -8.48 -3.44
N VAL A 93 -5.35 -7.38 -3.18
CA VAL A 93 -6.11 -6.64 -4.20
C VAL A 93 -5.33 -5.38 -4.58
N PRO A 94 -4.97 -5.20 -5.86
CA PRO A 94 -4.26 -4.00 -6.31
C PRO A 94 -5.12 -2.74 -6.19
N GLY A 95 -4.47 -1.60 -6.00
CA GLY A 95 -5.11 -0.31 -5.86
C GLY A 95 -4.60 0.50 -4.67
N ILE A 96 -5.25 1.62 -4.37
CA ILE A 96 -4.87 2.54 -3.31
C ILE A 96 -5.72 2.29 -2.07
N TYR A 97 -5.06 2.18 -0.92
CA TYR A 97 -5.68 2.01 0.40
C TYR A 97 -5.38 3.24 1.25
N ALA A 98 -6.41 3.99 1.60
CA ALA A 98 -6.32 5.10 2.53
C ALA A 98 -6.70 4.63 3.94
N TYR A 99 -5.90 5.00 4.93
CA TYR A 99 -6.13 4.65 6.34
C TYR A 99 -5.78 5.80 7.27
N TRP A 100 -6.31 5.75 8.47
CA TRP A 100 -6.02 6.70 9.53
C TRP A 100 -5.90 6.01 10.90
N CYS A 101 -5.37 6.77 11.86
CA CYS A 101 -5.52 6.44 13.26
C CYS A 101 -6.85 7.02 13.76
N THR A 102 -7.74 6.18 14.29
CA THR A 102 -9.10 6.58 14.67
C THR A 102 -9.13 7.79 15.60
N PRO A 103 -8.37 7.84 16.74
CA PRO A 103 -8.38 9.01 17.63
C PRO A 103 -7.63 10.22 17.06
N HIS A 104 -6.69 10.03 16.15
CA HIS A 104 -5.81 11.11 15.69
C HIS A 104 -6.00 11.53 14.23
N LYS A 105 -7.09 11.08 13.58
CA LYS A 105 -7.41 11.45 12.19
C LYS A 105 -7.50 12.97 11.96
N ALA A 106 -7.99 13.73 12.96
CA ALA A 106 -8.05 15.19 12.86
C ALA A 106 -6.68 15.87 13.11
N MET A 107 -5.71 15.13 13.67
CA MET A 107 -4.36 15.61 13.95
C MET A 107 -3.39 15.38 12.79
N GLY A 108 -3.83 14.75 11.71
CA GLY A 108 -2.99 14.46 10.54
C GLY A 108 -2.43 13.05 10.50
N MET A 109 -2.87 12.15 11.38
CA MET A 109 -2.38 10.76 11.39
C MET A 109 -3.12 9.91 10.34
N ILE A 110 -2.71 10.08 9.10
CA ILE A 110 -3.23 9.39 7.91
C ILE A 110 -2.09 8.77 7.13
N GLY A 111 -2.41 7.76 6.33
CA GLY A 111 -1.45 7.13 5.42
C GLY A 111 -2.12 6.45 4.23
N PHE A 112 -1.29 6.07 3.28
CA PHE A 112 -1.70 5.39 2.06
C PHE A 112 -0.77 4.22 1.76
N VAL A 113 -1.36 3.10 1.32
CA VAL A 113 -0.62 2.00 0.71
C VAL A 113 -1.06 1.91 -0.74
N VAL A 114 -0.10 1.91 -1.67
CA VAL A 114 -0.33 1.71 -3.10
C VAL A 114 0.12 0.30 -3.44
N VAL A 115 -0.82 -0.54 -3.87
CA VAL A 115 -0.60 -1.96 -4.16
C VAL A 115 -0.53 -2.15 -5.66
N GLY A 116 0.64 -2.56 -6.18
CA GLY A 116 0.89 -2.69 -7.61
C GLY A 116 0.84 -1.34 -8.34
N GLU A 117 0.51 -1.37 -9.61
CA GLU A 117 0.43 -0.18 -10.47
C GLU A 117 -1.01 0.32 -10.68
N ASP A 118 -2.00 -0.29 -10.03
CA ASP A 118 -3.41 0.05 -10.19
C ASP A 118 -3.77 1.30 -9.38
N LYS A 119 -4.21 2.34 -10.08
CA LYS A 119 -4.70 3.61 -9.52
C LYS A 119 -6.16 3.89 -9.93
N SER A 120 -6.90 2.86 -10.33
CA SER A 120 -8.27 2.99 -10.84
C SER A 120 -9.23 3.59 -9.80
N ASN A 121 -8.93 3.46 -8.50
CA ASN A 121 -9.72 4.04 -7.42
C ASN A 121 -9.24 5.44 -6.95
N LEU A 122 -8.30 6.09 -7.67
CA LEU A 122 -7.73 7.38 -7.26
C LEU A 122 -8.80 8.46 -7.08
N ASP A 123 -9.83 8.49 -7.93
CA ASP A 123 -10.91 9.48 -7.80
C ASP A 123 -11.75 9.28 -6.53
N LYS A 124 -11.95 8.03 -6.10
CA LYS A 124 -12.57 7.72 -4.80
C LYS A 124 -11.70 8.22 -3.64
N ILE A 125 -10.36 8.06 -3.75
CA ILE A 125 -9.42 8.56 -2.75
C ILE A 125 -9.47 10.09 -2.65
N LYS A 126 -9.49 10.80 -3.79
CA LYS A 126 -9.64 12.27 -3.83
C LYS A 126 -10.97 12.76 -3.24
N ALA A 127 -12.02 11.95 -3.31
CA ALA A 127 -13.35 12.28 -2.79
C ALA A 127 -13.48 12.08 -1.27
N ILE A 128 -12.49 11.49 -0.59
CA ILE A 128 -12.52 11.28 0.86
C ILE A 128 -12.61 12.62 1.60
N LYS A 129 -13.53 12.71 2.56
CA LYS A 129 -13.70 13.89 3.41
C LYS A 129 -12.79 13.79 4.64
N PHE A 130 -11.54 14.22 4.46
CA PHE A 130 -10.61 14.35 5.58
C PHE A 130 -11.01 15.50 6.53
N VAL A 131 -10.59 15.43 7.79
CA VAL A 131 -10.95 16.36 8.84
C VAL A 131 -9.71 16.99 9.50
N GLY A 132 -9.85 18.18 10.06
CA GLY A 132 -8.80 18.88 10.78
C GLY A 132 -7.52 19.07 9.95
N LYS A 133 -6.38 18.76 10.54
CA LYS A 133 -5.07 18.84 9.87
C LYS A 133 -4.97 17.87 8.68
N SER A 134 -5.62 16.70 8.75
CA SER A 134 -5.63 15.73 7.62
C SER A 134 -6.23 16.33 6.35
N LYS A 135 -7.23 17.22 6.45
CA LYS A 135 -7.79 17.94 5.30
C LYS A 135 -6.75 18.80 4.57
N LYS A 136 -5.76 19.30 5.31
CA LYS A 136 -4.70 20.18 4.75
C LYS A 136 -3.58 19.35 4.10
N ILE A 137 -3.20 18.21 4.69
CA ILE A 137 -2.07 17.41 4.22
C ILE A 137 -2.45 16.34 3.18
N ALA A 138 -3.68 15.86 3.19
CA ALA A 138 -4.11 14.79 2.29
C ALA A 138 -3.96 15.13 0.79
N PRO A 139 -4.29 16.34 0.30
CA PRO A 139 -4.10 16.67 -1.11
C PRO A 139 -2.65 16.55 -1.58
N GLU A 140 -1.69 16.97 -0.76
CA GLU A 140 -0.27 16.85 -1.06
C GLU A 140 0.17 15.37 -1.12
N LEU A 141 -0.25 14.56 -0.15
CA LEU A 141 0.06 13.13 -0.15
C LEU A 141 -0.59 12.42 -1.35
N ILE A 142 -1.85 12.73 -1.66
CA ILE A 142 -2.57 12.14 -2.80
C ILE A 142 -1.91 12.49 -4.13
N SER A 143 -1.31 13.67 -4.25
CA SER A 143 -0.58 14.07 -5.47
C SER A 143 0.67 13.24 -5.74
N GLN A 144 1.16 12.50 -4.75
CA GLN A 144 2.34 11.63 -4.83
C GLN A 144 2.01 10.15 -5.09
N LEU A 145 0.73 9.79 -5.14
CA LEU A 145 0.25 8.40 -5.36
C LEU A 145 0.30 7.97 -6.88
#